data_cd360f518e47d59476a49aa760e4b212
#
_entry.id   cd360f518e47d59476a49aa760e4b212
#
_cell.length_a   1.000
_cell.length_b   1.000
_cell.length_c   1.000
_cell.angle_alpha   90.00
_cell.angle_beta   90.00
_cell.angle_gamma   90.00
#
_symmetry.space_group_name_H-M   'P 1'
#
loop_
_entity.id
_entity.type
_entity.pdbx_description
1 polymer ?
#
loop_
_entity_poly.entity_id
_entity_poly.type
_entity_poly.pdbx_seq_one_letter_code
_entity_poly.pdbx_strand_id
1 'polypeptide(L)'
;DKHSRLDILINNAGIGITGSIEETPDIEIINNFNTNFFGPLTLIKSVLPMMRKNNFGRVINIGSIAGYSGLPFRGIYSASKSSLILVTESLRMELNNFNIKLSTIDPGDVNTNISSRRFHTPLIKKSPYYNTYKRNLNTINSHVSKGKDPKLIAFKVLEVINKKSPKPHYLVGSILEKLSVFLKIFLPQKLYEKLLMLFYKL
;
A
#
# COMPACT_ATOMS: atom_id res chain seq x y z
N ASP A 1 7.76 18.56 25.53
CA ASP A 1 7.99 17.11 25.31
C ASP A 1 7.54 16.33 26.54
N LYS A 2 6.43 15.59 26.42
CA LYS A 2 5.92 14.75 27.51
C LYS A 2 6.66 13.41 27.63
N HIS A 3 7.33 12.97 26.56
CA HIS A 3 7.98 11.66 26.49
C HIS A 3 9.39 11.77 25.91
N SER A 4 10.35 11.16 26.56
CA SER A 4 11.76 11.15 26.15
C SER A 4 12.09 10.08 25.11
N ARG A 5 11.10 9.25 24.72
CA ARG A 5 11.30 8.14 23.77
C ARG A 5 10.07 7.86 22.92
N LEU A 6 10.28 7.33 21.74
CA LEU A 6 9.26 6.80 20.86
C LEU A 6 9.72 5.43 20.35
N ASP A 7 9.01 4.40 20.74
CA ASP A 7 9.40 3.01 20.49
C ASP A 7 8.79 2.43 19.23
N ILE A 8 7.58 2.87 18.90
CA ILE A 8 6.81 2.29 17.79
C ILE A 8 6.22 3.41 16.95
N LEU A 9 6.45 3.34 15.65
CA LEU A 9 5.79 4.17 14.64
C LEU A 9 4.95 3.28 13.74
N ILE A 10 3.66 3.61 13.60
CA ILE A 10 2.76 2.94 12.66
C ILE A 10 2.28 3.96 11.64
N ASN A 11 2.78 3.86 10.41
CA ASN A 11 2.34 4.65 9.28
C ASN A 11 1.12 3.99 8.65
N ASN A 12 -0.06 4.35 9.15
CA ASN A 12 -1.34 3.77 8.72
C ASN A 12 -2.14 4.68 7.78
N ALA A 13 -1.93 6.00 7.84
CA ALA A 13 -2.63 6.93 6.96
C ALA A 13 -2.43 6.57 5.48
N GLY A 14 -3.50 6.60 4.71
CA GLY A 14 -3.44 6.31 3.29
C GLY A 14 -4.73 6.66 2.58
N ILE A 15 -4.60 7.09 1.33
CA ILE A 15 -5.73 7.43 0.45
C ILE A 15 -5.65 6.65 -0.85
N GLY A 16 -6.81 6.34 -1.41
CA GLY A 16 -6.93 5.71 -2.72
C GLY A 16 -7.05 6.74 -3.83
N ILE A 17 -6.67 6.33 -5.04
CA ILE A 17 -6.91 7.08 -6.28
C ILE A 17 -7.23 6.08 -7.38
N THR A 18 -8.23 6.38 -8.22
CA THR A 18 -8.61 5.56 -9.37
C THR A 18 -8.96 6.44 -10.55
N GLY A 19 -8.58 5.99 -11.73
CA GLY A 19 -8.83 6.64 -13.02
C GLY A 19 -7.79 6.25 -14.04
N SER A 20 -7.99 6.66 -15.32
CA SER A 20 -6.93 6.62 -16.31
C SER A 20 -5.80 7.55 -15.86
N ILE A 21 -4.56 7.14 -16.05
CA ILE A 21 -3.40 7.97 -15.66
C ILE A 21 -3.42 9.28 -16.46
N GLU A 22 -3.77 9.22 -17.74
CA GLU A 22 -3.84 10.35 -18.64
C GLU A 22 -4.81 11.45 -18.19
N GLU A 23 -5.96 11.07 -17.62
CA GLU A 23 -7.02 12.01 -17.23
C GLU A 23 -7.01 12.34 -15.73
N THR A 24 -6.10 11.77 -14.98
CA THR A 24 -5.99 12.03 -13.54
C THR A 24 -5.25 13.36 -13.31
N PRO A 25 -5.86 14.35 -12.61
CA PRO A 25 -5.20 15.62 -12.36
C PRO A 25 -3.89 15.46 -11.56
N ASP A 26 -2.83 16.18 -11.98
CA ASP A 26 -1.51 16.11 -11.34
C ASP A 26 -1.58 16.40 -9.84
N ILE A 27 -2.42 17.34 -9.43
CA ILE A 27 -2.58 17.68 -7.99
C ILE A 27 -3.05 16.48 -7.18
N GLU A 28 -3.91 15.63 -7.75
CA GLU A 28 -4.40 14.44 -7.06
C GLU A 28 -3.34 13.33 -7.00
N ILE A 29 -2.48 13.26 -8.03
CA ILE A 29 -1.29 12.39 -8.01
C ILE A 29 -0.35 12.82 -6.89
N ILE A 30 -0.04 14.11 -6.81
CA ILE A 30 0.81 14.69 -5.77
C ILE A 30 0.22 14.43 -4.38
N ASN A 31 -1.07 14.69 -4.18
CA ASN A 31 -1.78 14.45 -2.91
C ASN A 31 -1.71 12.98 -2.49
N ASN A 32 -1.85 12.05 -3.45
CA ASN A 32 -1.75 10.63 -3.18
C ASN A 32 -0.34 10.26 -2.71
N PHE A 33 0.71 10.73 -3.38
CA PHE A 33 2.10 10.51 -2.97
C PHE A 33 2.45 11.20 -1.65
N ASN A 34 1.95 12.41 -1.42
CA ASN A 34 2.15 13.12 -0.15
C ASN A 34 1.63 12.29 1.03
N THR A 35 0.45 11.70 0.90
CA THR A 35 -0.15 10.92 1.99
C THR A 35 0.47 9.53 2.09
N ASN A 36 0.63 8.82 0.97
CA ASN A 36 1.00 7.40 0.98
C ASN A 36 2.50 7.14 1.07
N PHE A 37 3.34 8.11 0.70
CA PHE A 37 4.79 7.96 0.63
C PHE A 37 5.56 9.03 1.40
N PHE A 38 5.42 10.32 1.04
CA PHE A 38 6.22 11.39 1.66
C PHE A 38 5.90 11.59 3.14
N GLY A 39 4.64 11.51 3.55
CA GLY A 39 4.23 11.59 4.94
C GLY A 39 4.89 10.50 5.80
N PRO A 40 4.73 9.21 5.47
CA PRO A 40 5.44 8.11 6.12
C PRO A 40 6.96 8.30 6.15
N LEU A 41 7.58 8.69 5.04
CA LEU A 41 9.02 8.90 4.96
C LEU A 41 9.49 10.02 5.89
N THR A 42 8.76 11.13 5.95
CA THR A 42 9.05 12.25 6.85
C THR A 42 8.97 11.82 8.31
N LEU A 43 7.93 11.09 8.70
CA LEU A 43 7.79 10.56 10.06
C LEU A 43 8.92 9.59 10.41
N ILE A 44 9.27 8.68 9.52
CA ILE A 44 10.40 7.76 9.73
C ILE A 44 11.68 8.55 9.97
N LYS A 45 12.02 9.51 9.10
CA LYS A 45 13.21 10.35 9.25
C LYS A 45 13.25 11.09 10.59
N SER A 46 12.10 11.56 11.05
CA SER A 46 11.99 12.31 12.31
C SER A 46 12.21 11.43 13.55
N VAL A 47 11.78 10.16 13.54
CA VAL A 47 11.87 9.29 14.71
C VAL A 47 13.16 8.48 14.79
N LEU A 48 13.81 8.21 13.66
CA LEU A 48 15.02 7.38 13.61
C LEU A 48 16.17 7.85 14.51
N PRO A 49 16.49 9.16 14.62
CA PRO A 49 17.55 9.63 15.53
C PRO A 49 17.27 9.24 16.98
N MET A 50 16.02 9.38 17.44
CA MET A 50 15.61 9.03 18.80
C MET A 50 15.65 7.50 19.00
N MET A 51 15.17 6.73 18.05
CA MET A 51 15.20 5.27 18.10
C MET A 51 16.64 4.74 18.15
N ARG A 52 17.59 5.35 17.40
CA ARG A 52 19.01 5.00 17.46
C ARG A 52 19.61 5.31 18.84
N LYS A 53 19.32 6.51 19.39
CA LYS A 53 19.79 6.89 20.73
C LYS A 53 19.33 5.91 21.79
N ASN A 54 18.08 5.43 21.69
CA ASN A 54 17.49 4.49 22.64
C ASN A 54 17.83 3.02 22.34
N ASN A 55 18.59 2.76 21.27
CA ASN A 55 18.91 1.42 20.76
C ASN A 55 17.68 0.51 20.65
N PHE A 56 16.52 1.08 20.28
CA PHE A 56 15.28 0.34 20.09
C PHE A 56 14.32 1.10 19.17
N GLY A 57 13.69 0.39 18.24
CA GLY A 57 12.63 0.95 17.39
C GLY A 57 11.84 -0.11 16.63
N ARG A 58 10.56 0.17 16.43
CA ARG A 58 9.66 -0.60 15.56
C ARG A 58 8.94 0.35 14.63
N VAL A 59 9.13 0.19 13.34
CA VAL A 59 8.40 0.95 12.31
C VAL A 59 7.56 -0.02 11.48
N ILE A 60 6.27 0.21 11.45
CA ILE A 60 5.32 -0.57 10.64
C ILE A 60 4.65 0.34 9.63
N ASN A 61 4.89 0.05 8.37
CA ASN A 61 4.26 0.75 7.26
C ASN A 61 3.09 -0.07 6.73
N ILE A 62 1.90 0.53 6.65
CA ILE A 62 0.75 -0.13 6.00
C ILE A 62 0.86 0.08 4.50
N GLY A 63 1.38 -0.95 3.84
CA GLY A 63 1.51 -1.04 2.39
C GLY A 63 0.20 -1.43 1.70
N SER A 64 0.31 -2.25 0.68
CA SER A 64 -0.81 -2.91 0.00
C SER A 64 -0.28 -3.99 -0.94
N ILE A 65 -1.03 -5.05 -1.16
CA ILE A 65 -0.77 -6.02 -2.23
C ILE A 65 -0.74 -5.32 -3.61
N ALA A 66 -1.49 -4.24 -3.78
CA ALA A 66 -1.42 -3.38 -4.96
C ALA A 66 -0.04 -2.75 -5.21
N GLY A 67 0.84 -2.67 -4.21
CA GLY A 67 2.21 -2.16 -4.36
C GLY A 67 3.17 -3.12 -5.06
N TYR A 68 2.78 -4.38 -5.27
CA TYR A 68 3.62 -5.37 -5.95
C TYR A 68 3.38 -5.43 -7.46
N SER A 69 2.34 -4.74 -7.97
CA SER A 69 1.97 -4.82 -9.38
C SER A 69 1.21 -3.58 -9.83
N GLY A 70 1.42 -3.14 -11.07
CA GLY A 70 0.60 -2.11 -11.68
C GLY A 70 -0.80 -2.62 -11.93
N LEU A 71 -1.80 -2.01 -11.30
CA LEU A 71 -3.21 -2.39 -11.46
C LEU A 71 -3.92 -1.42 -12.41
N PRO A 72 -4.76 -1.92 -13.33
CA PRO A 72 -5.52 -1.07 -14.24
C PRO A 72 -6.36 -0.04 -13.48
N PHE A 73 -6.32 1.22 -13.94
CA PHE A 73 -7.01 2.36 -13.33
C PHE A 73 -6.70 2.61 -11.83
N ARG A 74 -5.64 1.97 -11.32
CA ARG A 74 -5.09 2.16 -9.97
C ARG A 74 -3.57 2.36 -10.01
N GLY A 75 -2.99 2.67 -11.16
CA GLY A 75 -1.54 2.74 -11.37
C GLY A 75 -0.84 3.70 -10.41
N ILE A 76 -1.40 4.90 -10.18
CA ILE A 76 -0.85 5.89 -9.23
C ILE A 76 -0.85 5.35 -7.80
N TYR A 77 -1.96 4.72 -7.37
CA TYR A 77 -2.02 4.08 -6.05
C TYR A 77 -0.98 2.97 -5.91
N SER A 78 -0.88 2.10 -6.93
CA SER A 78 0.12 1.03 -6.97
C SER A 78 1.54 1.58 -6.85
N ALA A 79 1.87 2.63 -7.61
CA ALA A 79 3.17 3.29 -7.57
C ALA A 79 3.50 3.87 -6.19
N SER A 80 2.55 4.58 -5.56
CA SER A 80 2.76 5.16 -4.23
C SER A 80 2.99 4.10 -3.14
N LYS A 81 2.26 2.98 -3.20
CA LYS A 81 2.45 1.86 -2.27
C LYS A 81 3.71 1.06 -2.55
N SER A 82 4.09 0.89 -3.81
CA SER A 82 5.38 0.30 -4.20
C SER A 82 6.56 1.12 -3.69
N SER A 83 6.51 2.45 -3.81
CA SER A 83 7.55 3.35 -3.29
C SER A 83 7.75 3.17 -1.77
N LEU A 84 6.66 3.02 -1.01
CA LEU A 84 6.72 2.79 0.44
C LEU A 84 7.34 1.42 0.77
N ILE A 85 7.01 0.38 0.00
CA ILE A 85 7.59 -0.96 0.16
C ILE A 85 9.10 -0.91 -0.08
N LEU A 86 9.53 -0.38 -1.23
CA LEU A 86 10.94 -0.34 -1.62
C LEU A 86 11.80 0.51 -0.67
N VAL A 87 11.31 1.68 -0.23
CA VAL A 87 12.06 2.49 0.75
C VAL A 87 12.16 1.79 2.10
N THR A 88 11.15 0.99 2.48
CA THR A 88 11.20 0.19 3.70
C THR A 88 12.28 -0.89 3.61
N GLU A 89 12.42 -1.55 2.46
CA GLU A 89 13.48 -2.53 2.21
C GLU A 89 14.87 -1.89 2.32
N SER A 90 15.08 -0.73 1.67
CA SER A 90 16.35 0.01 1.74
C SER A 90 16.71 0.36 3.18
N LEU A 91 15.78 0.98 3.92
CA LEU A 91 15.97 1.36 5.31
C LEU A 91 16.28 0.16 6.23
N ARG A 92 15.72 -1.01 5.96
CA ARG A 92 16.06 -2.23 6.71
C ARG A 92 17.53 -2.59 6.58
N MET A 93 18.11 -2.45 5.39
CA MET A 93 19.53 -2.70 5.13
C MET A 93 20.40 -1.62 5.75
N GLU A 94 20.05 -0.36 5.58
CA GLU A 94 20.75 0.80 6.16
C GLU A 94 20.79 0.75 7.70
N LEU A 95 19.76 0.22 8.33
CA LEU A 95 19.62 0.14 9.78
C LEU A 95 20.05 -1.21 10.37
N ASN A 96 20.72 -2.06 9.59
CA ASN A 96 21.09 -3.42 10.03
C ASN A 96 21.91 -3.44 11.32
N ASN A 97 22.75 -2.45 11.55
CA ASN A 97 23.62 -2.36 12.75
C ASN A 97 22.89 -1.77 13.98
N PHE A 98 21.59 -1.43 13.85
CA PHE A 98 20.81 -0.87 14.94
C PHE A 98 19.67 -1.83 15.34
N ASN A 99 19.31 -1.81 16.61
CA ASN A 99 18.15 -2.56 17.11
C ASN A 99 16.80 -1.90 16.70
N ILE A 100 16.72 -1.47 15.45
CA ILE A 100 15.52 -0.88 14.84
C ILE A 100 15.03 -1.82 13.76
N LYS A 101 13.75 -2.22 13.83
CA LYS A 101 13.15 -3.16 12.86
C LYS A 101 12.00 -2.48 12.13
N LEU A 102 12.04 -2.60 10.81
CA LEU A 102 10.99 -2.10 9.92
C LEU A 102 10.28 -3.28 9.26
N SER A 103 8.98 -3.13 9.04
CA SER A 103 8.18 -4.10 8.29
C SER A 103 7.07 -3.39 7.53
N THR A 104 6.66 -3.97 6.40
CA THR A 104 5.37 -3.61 5.81
C THR A 104 4.31 -4.65 6.17
N ILE A 105 3.10 -4.19 6.37
CA ILE A 105 1.91 -5.03 6.37
C ILE A 105 1.14 -4.63 5.12
N ASP A 106 0.94 -5.58 4.22
CA ASP A 106 0.46 -5.35 2.87
C ASP A 106 -0.92 -6.00 2.69
N PRO A 107 -2.01 -5.26 3.03
CA PRO A 107 -3.36 -5.75 2.87
C PRO A 107 -3.74 -5.94 1.40
N GLY A 108 -4.59 -6.93 1.14
CA GLY A 108 -5.46 -6.97 -0.03
C GLY A 108 -6.67 -6.04 0.14
N ASP A 109 -7.81 -6.45 -0.37
CA ASP A 109 -9.03 -5.68 -0.21
C ASP A 109 -9.54 -5.76 1.24
N VAL A 110 -9.74 -4.61 1.86
CA VAL A 110 -10.22 -4.45 3.24
C VAL A 110 -11.46 -3.59 3.23
N ASN A 111 -12.49 -4.03 3.93
CA ASN A 111 -13.75 -3.30 4.05
C ASN A 111 -13.57 -2.10 4.98
N THR A 112 -13.26 -0.97 4.40
CA THR A 112 -13.03 0.31 5.08
C THR A 112 -13.70 1.44 4.31
N ASN A 113 -13.72 2.61 4.92
CA ASN A 113 -14.19 3.84 4.26
C ASN A 113 -13.23 4.38 3.18
N ILE A 114 -12.20 3.63 2.78
CA ILE A 114 -11.25 4.07 1.76
C ILE A 114 -11.93 4.27 0.41
N SER A 115 -12.96 3.48 0.09
CA SER A 115 -13.71 3.61 -1.17
C SER A 115 -14.48 4.93 -1.26
N SER A 116 -15.04 5.43 -0.16
CA SER A 116 -15.78 6.70 -0.11
C SER A 116 -14.86 7.93 -0.02
N ARG A 117 -13.61 7.74 0.43
CA ARG A 117 -12.59 8.80 0.55
C ARG A 117 -11.57 8.80 -0.58
N ARG A 118 -11.69 7.88 -1.51
CA ARG A 118 -10.82 7.73 -2.67
C ARG A 118 -11.13 8.82 -3.69
N PHE A 119 -10.10 9.42 -4.27
CA PHE A 119 -10.30 10.24 -5.46
C PHE A 119 -10.69 9.34 -6.65
N HIS A 120 -11.65 9.77 -7.39
CA HIS A 120 -12.10 9.15 -8.63
C HIS A 120 -11.95 10.16 -9.77
N THR A 121 -11.17 9.82 -10.79
CA THR A 121 -11.16 10.62 -12.02
C THR A 121 -12.59 10.73 -12.55
N PRO A 122 -13.06 11.93 -12.91
CA PRO A 122 -14.43 12.12 -13.37
C PRO A 122 -14.79 11.24 -14.55
N LEU A 123 -15.95 10.60 -14.52
CA LEU A 123 -16.48 9.81 -15.63
C LEU A 123 -17.06 10.72 -16.71
N ILE A 124 -16.23 11.15 -17.65
CA ILE A 124 -16.63 12.02 -18.77
C ILE A 124 -17.04 11.14 -19.96
N LYS A 125 -18.30 11.26 -20.43
CA LYS A 125 -18.84 10.43 -21.53
C LYS A 125 -18.01 10.50 -22.83
N LYS A 126 -17.32 11.62 -23.08
CA LYS A 126 -16.45 11.80 -24.25
C LYS A 126 -15.06 11.15 -24.08
N SER A 127 -14.70 10.72 -22.87
CA SER A 127 -13.41 10.06 -22.64
C SER A 127 -13.34 8.73 -23.38
N PRO A 128 -12.20 8.40 -24.02
CA PRO A 128 -11.96 7.09 -24.62
C PRO A 128 -11.95 5.98 -23.56
N TYR A 129 -11.71 6.32 -22.30
CA TYR A 129 -11.68 5.37 -21.17
C TYR A 129 -13.04 5.14 -20.53
N TYR A 130 -14.09 5.92 -20.85
CA TYR A 130 -15.35 5.96 -20.12
C TYR A 130 -15.94 4.58 -19.84
N ASN A 131 -16.16 3.77 -20.88
CA ASN A 131 -16.82 2.47 -20.74
C ASN A 131 -15.96 1.48 -19.96
N THR A 132 -14.68 1.44 -20.24
CA THR A 132 -13.72 0.52 -19.61
C THR A 132 -13.49 0.90 -18.15
N TYR A 133 -13.28 2.18 -17.86
CA TYR A 133 -13.11 2.67 -16.49
C TYR A 133 -14.37 2.46 -15.66
N LYS A 134 -15.55 2.74 -16.19
CA LYS A 134 -16.83 2.53 -15.49
C LYS A 134 -17.02 1.06 -15.07
N ARG A 135 -16.74 0.12 -15.97
CA ARG A 135 -16.79 -1.33 -15.66
C ARG A 135 -15.77 -1.71 -14.58
N ASN A 136 -14.54 -1.24 -14.74
CA ASN A 136 -13.46 -1.51 -13.80
C ASN A 136 -13.75 -0.93 -12.41
N LEU A 137 -14.26 0.29 -12.32
CA LEU A 137 -14.63 0.94 -11.08
C LEU A 137 -15.69 0.15 -10.30
N ASN A 138 -16.70 -0.39 -10.99
CA ASN A 138 -17.70 -1.25 -10.37
C ASN A 138 -17.08 -2.53 -9.82
N THR A 139 -16.13 -3.14 -10.54
CA THR A 139 -15.38 -4.31 -10.09
C THR A 139 -14.56 -3.99 -8.83
N ILE A 140 -13.79 -2.89 -8.84
CA ILE A 140 -12.99 -2.44 -7.69
C ILE A 140 -13.87 -2.20 -6.46
N ASN A 141 -15.00 -1.50 -6.63
CA ASN A 141 -15.91 -1.20 -5.51
C ASN A 141 -16.53 -2.48 -4.92
N SER A 142 -16.91 -3.42 -5.79
CA SER A 142 -17.41 -4.73 -5.35
C SER A 142 -16.38 -5.55 -4.56
N HIS A 143 -15.10 -5.47 -4.93
CA HIS A 143 -14.03 -6.16 -4.21
C HIS A 143 -13.80 -5.53 -2.82
N VAL A 144 -13.74 -4.21 -2.73
CA VAL A 144 -13.55 -3.50 -1.45
C VAL A 144 -14.71 -3.78 -0.49
N SER A 145 -15.96 -3.77 -0.97
CA SER A 145 -17.13 -4.04 -0.11
C SER A 145 -17.15 -5.48 0.45
N LYS A 146 -16.53 -6.43 -0.25
CA LYS A 146 -16.36 -7.84 0.16
C LYS A 146 -15.02 -8.09 0.85
N GLY A 147 -14.23 -7.04 1.08
CA GLY A 147 -12.92 -7.11 1.67
C GLY A 147 -12.93 -7.64 3.11
N LYS A 148 -11.75 -7.95 3.62
CA LYS A 148 -11.56 -8.45 4.99
C LYS A 148 -11.88 -7.38 6.03
N ASP A 149 -12.20 -7.84 7.27
CA ASP A 149 -12.37 -6.94 8.42
C ASP A 149 -11.04 -6.22 8.74
N PRO A 150 -11.04 -4.88 8.90
CA PRO A 150 -9.87 -4.11 9.33
C PRO A 150 -9.21 -4.60 10.61
N LYS A 151 -9.96 -5.23 11.50
CA LYS A 151 -9.43 -5.83 12.73
C LYS A 151 -8.32 -6.86 12.45
N LEU A 152 -8.39 -7.58 11.33
CA LEU A 152 -7.33 -8.53 10.95
C LEU A 152 -5.99 -7.83 10.73
N ILE A 153 -6.01 -6.60 10.19
CA ILE A 153 -4.80 -5.79 10.00
C ILE A 153 -4.28 -5.33 11.36
N ALA A 154 -5.16 -4.84 12.24
CA ALA A 154 -4.78 -4.43 13.58
C ALA A 154 -4.15 -5.59 14.39
N PHE A 155 -4.74 -6.78 14.37
CA PHE A 155 -4.14 -7.96 14.99
C PHE A 155 -2.78 -8.32 14.39
N LYS A 156 -2.62 -8.19 13.05
CA LYS A 156 -1.32 -8.42 12.41
C LYS A 156 -0.30 -7.38 12.86
N VAL A 157 -0.67 -6.11 13.01
CA VAL A 157 0.20 -5.06 13.55
C VAL A 157 0.69 -5.44 14.94
N LEU A 158 -0.21 -5.82 15.85
CA LEU A 158 0.14 -6.26 17.23
C LEU A 158 1.07 -7.49 17.22
N GLU A 159 0.78 -8.47 16.39
CA GLU A 159 1.65 -9.64 16.22
C GLU A 159 3.07 -9.23 15.80
N VAL A 160 3.19 -8.34 14.81
CA VAL A 160 4.48 -7.92 14.25
C VAL A 160 5.28 -7.08 15.24
N ILE A 161 4.63 -6.19 15.99
CA ILE A 161 5.26 -5.37 17.03
C ILE A 161 5.96 -6.26 18.07
N ASN A 162 5.32 -7.36 18.47
CA ASN A 162 5.81 -8.25 19.51
C ASN A 162 6.88 -9.26 19.03
N LYS A 163 7.16 -9.34 17.73
CA LYS A 163 8.17 -10.25 17.21
C LYS A 163 9.59 -9.74 17.47
N LYS A 164 10.44 -10.61 18.00
CA LYS A 164 11.88 -10.32 18.17
C LYS A 164 12.56 -10.07 16.82
N SER A 165 12.24 -10.88 15.82
CA SER A 165 12.78 -10.78 14.45
C SER A 165 11.62 -10.77 13.44
N PRO A 166 11.00 -9.61 13.17
CA PRO A 166 9.91 -9.53 12.22
C PRO A 166 10.41 -9.66 10.78
N LYS A 167 9.57 -10.31 9.94
CA LYS A 167 9.82 -10.41 8.49
C LYS A 167 9.74 -9.02 7.83
N PRO A 168 10.36 -8.83 6.66
CA PRO A 168 10.23 -7.60 5.88
C PRO A 168 8.76 -7.27 5.53
N HIS A 169 8.03 -8.27 5.02
CA HIS A 169 6.69 -8.12 4.46
C HIS A 169 5.71 -9.12 5.05
N TYR A 170 4.48 -8.66 5.26
CA TYR A 170 3.36 -9.48 5.72
C TYR A 170 2.15 -9.27 4.82
N LEU A 171 1.95 -10.16 3.86
CA LEU A 171 0.76 -10.14 3.01
C LEU A 171 -0.48 -10.58 3.82
N VAL A 172 -1.49 -9.73 3.89
CA VAL A 172 -2.74 -10.00 4.62
C VAL A 172 -3.92 -9.88 3.66
N GLY A 173 -4.48 -11.01 3.24
CA GLY A 173 -5.56 -11.03 2.26
C GLY A 173 -6.06 -12.44 2.00
N SER A 174 -6.89 -12.59 0.99
CA SER A 174 -7.33 -13.90 0.47
C SER A 174 -6.16 -14.68 -0.14
N ILE A 175 -6.35 -15.95 -0.37
CA ILE A 175 -5.36 -16.82 -1.02
C ILE A 175 -5.03 -16.30 -2.42
N LEU A 176 -6.05 -15.90 -3.20
CA LEU A 176 -5.88 -15.38 -4.56
C LEU A 176 -5.06 -14.07 -4.59
N GLU A 177 -5.34 -13.14 -3.66
CA GLU A 177 -4.58 -11.89 -3.56
C GLU A 177 -3.10 -12.15 -3.23
N LYS A 178 -2.83 -13.05 -2.30
CA LYS A 178 -1.43 -13.45 -1.98
C LYS A 178 -0.76 -14.15 -3.15
N LEU A 179 -1.50 -15.06 -3.80
CA LEU A 179 -0.98 -15.78 -4.98
C LEU A 179 -0.64 -14.84 -6.12
N SER A 180 -1.40 -13.75 -6.32
CA SER A 180 -1.11 -12.76 -7.38
C SER A 180 0.27 -12.14 -7.27
N VAL A 181 0.78 -11.93 -6.04
CA VAL A 181 2.14 -11.42 -5.80
C VAL A 181 3.19 -12.43 -6.27
N PHE A 182 2.99 -13.71 -5.97
CA PHE A 182 3.91 -14.77 -6.44
C PHE A 182 3.82 -14.94 -7.96
N LEU A 183 2.62 -14.95 -8.52
CA LEU A 183 2.43 -15.06 -9.97
C LEU A 183 3.12 -13.93 -10.73
N LYS A 184 3.14 -12.70 -10.19
CA LYS A 184 3.87 -11.57 -10.76
C LYS A 184 5.37 -11.84 -10.90
N ILE A 185 5.96 -12.61 -10.00
CA ILE A 185 7.40 -12.93 -10.00
C ILE A 185 7.72 -14.04 -10.99
N PHE A 186 6.87 -15.07 -11.07
CA PHE A 186 7.17 -16.29 -11.82
C PHE A 186 6.62 -16.31 -13.24
N LEU A 187 5.56 -15.56 -13.53
CA LEU A 187 4.96 -15.54 -14.87
C LEU A 187 5.65 -14.54 -15.78
N PRO A 188 5.78 -14.84 -17.08
CA PRO A 188 6.11 -13.84 -18.08
C PRO A 188 5.14 -12.64 -18.00
N GLN A 189 5.67 -11.41 -18.08
CA GLN A 189 4.93 -10.18 -17.88
C GLN A 189 3.61 -10.14 -18.71
N LYS A 190 3.68 -10.47 -20.01
CA LYS A 190 2.51 -10.48 -20.89
C LYS A 190 1.40 -11.44 -20.44
N LEU A 191 1.78 -12.60 -19.88
CA LEU A 191 0.81 -13.57 -19.37
C LEU A 191 0.14 -13.06 -18.09
N TYR A 192 0.94 -12.50 -17.19
CA TYR A 192 0.43 -11.89 -15.97
C TYR A 192 -0.55 -10.74 -16.26
N GLU A 193 -0.22 -9.87 -17.21
CA GLU A 193 -1.10 -8.77 -17.66
C GLU A 193 -2.42 -9.29 -18.23
N LYS A 194 -2.39 -10.35 -19.05
CA LYS A 194 -3.61 -10.98 -19.55
C LYS A 194 -4.50 -11.48 -18.41
N LEU A 195 -3.92 -12.13 -17.40
CA LEU A 195 -4.67 -12.60 -16.24
C LEU A 195 -5.29 -11.44 -15.46
N LEU A 196 -4.55 -10.35 -15.26
CA LEU A 196 -5.08 -9.15 -14.62
C LEU A 196 -6.21 -8.51 -15.44
N MET A 197 -6.05 -8.38 -16.75
CA MET A 197 -7.10 -7.85 -17.63
C MET A 197 -8.38 -8.68 -17.54
N LEU A 198 -8.27 -9.99 -17.57
CA LEU A 198 -9.41 -10.89 -17.38
C LEU A 198 -10.06 -10.69 -16.01
N PHE A 199 -9.27 -10.63 -14.95
CA PHE A 199 -9.77 -10.42 -13.58
C PHE A 199 -10.52 -9.09 -13.43
N TYR A 200 -10.02 -8.03 -14.05
CA TYR A 200 -10.63 -6.69 -14.03
C TYR A 200 -11.65 -6.45 -15.16
N LYS A 201 -11.96 -7.46 -15.98
CA LYS A 201 -12.92 -7.41 -17.10
C LYS A 201 -12.61 -6.28 -18.12
N LEU A 202 -11.33 -6.18 -18.49
CA LEU A 202 -10.84 -5.24 -19.48
C LEU A 202 -10.85 -5.86 -20.88
#